data_1a188807c9dcba7dbc1f951d7be17800
#
_entry.id   1a188807c9dcba7dbc1f951d7be17800
#
_cell.length_a   1.000
_cell.length_b   1.000
_cell.length_c   1.000
_cell.angle_alpha   90.00
_cell.angle_beta   90.00
_cell.angle_gamma   90.00
#
_symmetry.space_group_name_H-M   'P 1'
#
loop_
_entity.id
_entity.type
_entity.pdbx_description
1 polymer ?
#
loop_
_entity_poly.entity_id
_entity_poly.type
_entity_poly.pdbx_seq_one_letter_code
_entity_poly.pdbx_strand_id
1 'polypeptide(L)'
;MNKKIKNAANIELTHRGAQRRDDLVKAALRIIVREGPGAVSLRTVAKEAAASHGLVAYYFGTRSALMVAAVETVCSYIATTFGAIIPDLEAAAPDPSKFAAVLVRYNIDHVVHHPDIGLALYEVNLAGIREPDLRPVLLKWGKVHAALCRKAFIALGSKEPEKDYAFVLYAIGGLILGQSALPRRKFEAEFFAPAVERLIYSILR
;
A
#
# COMPACT_ATOMS: atom_id res chain seq x y z
N MET A 1 -14.35 14.69 3.72
CA MET A 1 -13.95 16.03 3.18
C MET A 1 -13.39 15.82 1.79
N ASN A 2 -14.12 16.23 0.74
CA ASN A 2 -13.75 15.97 -0.66
C ASN A 2 -12.51 16.82 -1.02
N LYS A 3 -11.33 16.22 -1.05
CA LYS A 3 -10.09 16.90 -1.46
C LYS A 3 -10.20 17.19 -2.96
N LYS A 4 -10.30 18.48 -3.33
CA LYS A 4 -10.33 18.90 -4.72
C LYS A 4 -9.02 18.52 -5.42
N ILE A 5 -9.12 17.74 -6.50
CA ILE A 5 -7.98 17.30 -7.30
C ILE A 5 -7.58 18.43 -8.25
N LYS A 6 -6.28 18.72 -8.33
CA LYS A 6 -5.73 19.80 -9.13
C LYS A 6 -4.69 19.28 -10.12
N ASN A 7 -4.45 20.06 -11.21
CA ASN A 7 -3.37 19.81 -12.16
C ASN A 7 -2.03 20.40 -11.70
N ALA A 8 -0.99 20.29 -12.52
CA ALA A 8 0.33 20.86 -12.25
C ALA A 8 0.34 22.38 -12.06
N ALA A 9 -0.57 23.12 -12.70
CA ALA A 9 -0.74 24.55 -12.54
C ALA A 9 -1.68 24.94 -11.39
N ASN A 10 -1.97 23.99 -10.46
CA ASN A 10 -2.85 24.19 -9.31
C ASN A 10 -4.34 24.50 -9.64
N ILE A 11 -4.77 24.23 -10.88
CA ILE A 11 -6.14 24.43 -11.33
C ILE A 11 -6.99 23.22 -10.88
N GLU A 12 -8.17 23.51 -10.33
CA GLU A 12 -9.13 22.48 -9.93
C GLU A 12 -9.65 21.72 -11.15
N LEU A 13 -9.64 20.39 -11.09
CA LEU A 13 -10.08 19.53 -12.16
C LEU A 13 -11.60 19.27 -12.08
N THR A 14 -12.24 19.23 -13.26
CA THR A 14 -13.59 18.68 -13.37
C THR A 14 -13.59 17.18 -13.07
N HIS A 15 -14.75 16.59 -12.85
CA HIS A 15 -14.88 15.13 -12.64
C HIS A 15 -14.21 14.32 -13.76
N ARG A 16 -14.43 14.72 -15.03
CA ARG A 16 -13.79 14.07 -16.18
C ARG A 16 -12.26 14.26 -16.20
N GLY A 17 -11.79 15.44 -15.77
CA GLY A 17 -10.36 15.70 -15.64
C GLY A 17 -9.73 14.86 -14.53
N ALA A 18 -10.39 14.71 -13.39
CA ALA A 18 -9.94 13.85 -12.31
C ALA A 18 -9.84 12.39 -12.75
N GLN A 19 -10.86 11.86 -13.44
CA GLN A 19 -10.85 10.50 -14.01
C GLN A 19 -9.66 10.31 -14.97
N ARG A 20 -9.43 11.28 -15.86
CA ARG A 20 -8.30 11.19 -16.80
C ARG A 20 -6.95 11.20 -16.10
N ARG A 21 -6.82 11.99 -15.04
CA ARG A 21 -5.63 11.99 -14.19
C ARG A 21 -5.40 10.61 -13.55
N ASP A 22 -6.45 9.99 -13.03
CA ASP A 22 -6.39 8.66 -12.42
C ASP A 22 -5.99 7.58 -13.44
N ASP A 23 -6.45 7.67 -14.69
CA ASP A 23 -6.04 6.74 -15.76
C ASP A 23 -4.54 6.84 -16.06
N LEU A 24 -3.97 8.05 -16.01
CA LEU A 24 -2.54 8.26 -16.16
C LEU A 24 -1.74 7.70 -14.97
N VAL A 25 -2.25 7.83 -13.75
CA VAL A 25 -1.64 7.20 -12.56
C VAL A 25 -1.68 5.69 -12.66
N LYS A 26 -2.79 5.10 -13.10
CA LYS A 26 -2.89 3.65 -13.35
C LYS A 26 -1.88 3.18 -14.40
N ALA A 27 -1.66 3.97 -15.45
CA ALA A 27 -0.63 3.68 -16.44
C ALA A 27 0.78 3.71 -15.83
N ALA A 28 1.08 4.68 -14.96
CA ALA A 28 2.34 4.72 -14.24
C ALA A 28 2.51 3.48 -13.33
N LEU A 29 1.47 3.06 -12.62
CA LEU A 29 1.50 1.86 -11.78
C LEU A 29 1.74 0.59 -12.60
N ARG A 30 1.15 0.43 -13.79
CA ARG A 30 1.46 -0.70 -14.67
C ARG A 30 2.92 -0.74 -15.08
N ILE A 31 3.53 0.42 -15.37
CA ILE A 31 4.97 0.50 -15.67
C ILE A 31 5.79 0.12 -14.43
N ILE A 32 5.44 0.62 -13.25
CA ILE A 32 6.13 0.30 -11.99
C ILE A 32 6.15 -1.21 -11.77
N VAL A 33 5.01 -1.86 -11.91
CA VAL A 33 4.88 -3.33 -11.70
C VAL A 33 5.69 -4.11 -12.74
N ARG A 34 5.66 -3.71 -14.00
CA ARG A 34 6.30 -4.43 -15.10
C ARG A 34 7.80 -4.17 -15.20
N GLU A 35 8.25 -2.94 -14.98
CA GLU A 35 9.61 -2.48 -15.33
C GLU A 35 10.34 -1.77 -14.17
N GLY A 36 9.65 -1.61 -13.03
CA GLY A 36 10.15 -0.86 -11.89
C GLY A 36 9.97 0.66 -11.99
N PRO A 37 10.15 1.38 -10.86
CA PRO A 37 9.90 2.82 -10.78
C PRO A 37 10.87 3.67 -11.63
N GLY A 38 12.06 3.13 -11.94
CA GLY A 38 13.04 3.81 -12.80
C GLY A 38 12.56 4.00 -14.24
N ALA A 39 11.67 3.15 -14.73
CA ALA A 39 11.10 3.24 -16.08
C ALA A 39 10.00 4.31 -16.23
N VAL A 40 9.50 4.86 -15.11
CA VAL A 40 8.44 5.86 -15.14
C VAL A 40 8.98 7.22 -15.59
N SER A 41 8.40 7.76 -16.63
CA SER A 41 8.61 9.12 -17.12
C SER A 41 7.31 9.66 -17.72
N LEU A 42 7.18 10.98 -17.89
CA LEU A 42 5.98 11.53 -18.54
C LEU A 42 5.79 10.95 -19.94
N ARG A 43 6.89 10.65 -20.65
CA ARG A 43 6.85 10.06 -21.99
C ARG A 43 6.41 8.60 -22.00
N THR A 44 6.95 7.77 -21.10
CA THR A 44 6.58 6.35 -21.01
C THR A 44 5.14 6.18 -20.56
N VAL A 45 4.66 7.03 -19.62
CA VAL A 45 3.26 7.03 -19.20
C VAL A 45 2.33 7.53 -20.30
N ALA A 46 2.71 8.55 -21.08
CA ALA A 46 1.94 8.98 -22.24
C ALA A 46 1.75 7.83 -23.24
N LYS A 47 2.82 7.10 -23.57
CA LYS A 47 2.77 5.93 -24.46
C LYS A 47 1.87 4.83 -23.88
N GLU A 48 2.04 4.47 -22.61
CA GLU A 48 1.28 3.43 -21.91
C GLU A 48 -0.24 3.75 -21.85
N ALA A 49 -0.58 5.04 -21.67
CA ALA A 49 -1.95 5.50 -21.56
C ALA A 49 -2.62 5.89 -22.91
N ALA A 50 -1.93 5.69 -24.02
CA ALA A 50 -2.36 6.20 -25.35
C ALA A 50 -2.75 7.69 -25.29
N ALA A 51 -1.90 8.51 -24.63
CA ALA A 51 -2.10 9.93 -24.41
C ALA A 51 -0.97 10.75 -25.02
N SER A 52 -1.16 12.06 -25.19
CA SER A 52 -0.08 12.95 -25.57
C SER A 52 0.85 13.25 -24.37
N HIS A 53 2.14 13.47 -24.63
CA HIS A 53 3.09 13.94 -23.61
C HIS A 53 2.62 15.22 -22.93
N GLY A 54 2.08 16.17 -23.71
CA GLY A 54 1.54 17.44 -23.20
C GLY A 54 0.39 17.23 -22.21
N LEU A 55 -0.45 16.19 -22.41
CA LEU A 55 -1.53 15.88 -21.47
C LEU A 55 -0.96 15.40 -20.12
N VAL A 56 0.03 14.52 -20.14
CA VAL A 56 0.66 14.06 -18.89
C VAL A 56 1.36 15.22 -18.17
N ALA A 57 2.07 16.07 -18.92
CA ALA A 57 2.70 17.27 -18.37
C ALA A 57 1.68 18.27 -17.79
N TYR A 58 0.52 18.43 -18.41
CA TYR A 58 -0.56 19.26 -17.89
C TYR A 58 -1.04 18.78 -16.51
N TYR A 59 -1.17 17.47 -16.30
CA TYR A 59 -1.66 16.93 -15.02
C TYR A 59 -0.58 16.90 -13.92
N PHE A 60 0.67 16.62 -14.26
CA PHE A 60 1.71 16.35 -13.25
C PHE A 60 2.88 17.32 -13.29
N GLY A 61 3.20 17.92 -14.43
CA GLY A 61 4.34 18.81 -14.62
C GLY A 61 5.69 18.08 -14.59
N THR A 62 5.93 17.26 -13.57
CA THR A 62 7.21 16.58 -13.35
C THR A 62 7.03 15.07 -13.13
N ARG A 63 8.11 14.28 -13.35
CA ARG A 63 8.17 12.89 -12.98
C ARG A 63 7.94 12.68 -11.48
N SER A 64 8.54 13.51 -10.65
CA SER A 64 8.40 13.44 -9.18
C SER A 64 6.93 13.58 -8.75
N ALA A 65 6.19 14.55 -9.27
CA ALA A 65 4.77 14.71 -8.96
C ALA A 65 3.91 13.54 -9.44
N LEU A 66 4.25 12.94 -10.59
CA LEU A 66 3.60 11.72 -11.07
C LEU A 66 3.89 10.53 -10.14
N MET A 67 5.12 10.35 -9.71
CA MET A 67 5.52 9.31 -8.75
C MET A 67 4.84 9.50 -7.39
N VAL A 68 4.78 10.73 -6.87
CA VAL A 68 4.02 11.04 -5.65
C VAL A 68 2.56 10.62 -5.79
N ALA A 69 1.91 10.91 -6.92
CA ALA A 69 0.53 10.51 -7.16
C ALA A 69 0.36 8.98 -7.23
N ALA A 70 1.31 8.26 -7.84
CA ALA A 70 1.31 6.80 -7.89
C ALA A 70 1.45 6.20 -6.48
N VAL A 71 2.40 6.69 -5.67
CA VAL A 71 2.58 6.28 -4.27
C VAL A 71 1.32 6.55 -3.44
N GLU A 72 0.74 7.76 -3.55
CA GLU A 72 -0.51 8.10 -2.86
C GLU A 72 -1.65 7.14 -3.22
N THR A 73 -1.74 6.71 -4.48
CA THR A 73 -2.78 5.77 -4.93
C THR A 73 -2.62 4.40 -4.30
N VAL A 74 -1.41 3.83 -4.31
CA VAL A 74 -1.13 2.53 -3.67
C VAL A 74 -1.41 2.60 -2.18
N CYS A 75 -0.87 3.60 -1.49
CA CYS A 75 -1.05 3.77 -0.05
C CYS A 75 -2.52 3.99 0.33
N SER A 76 -3.27 4.76 -0.48
CA SER A 76 -4.70 5.00 -0.25
C SER A 76 -5.52 3.72 -0.42
N TYR A 77 -5.20 2.91 -1.43
CA TYR A 77 -5.84 1.61 -1.62
C TYR A 77 -5.64 0.72 -0.38
N ILE A 78 -4.40 0.56 0.07
CA ILE A 78 -4.08 -0.24 1.25
C ILE A 78 -4.79 0.32 2.51
N ALA A 79 -4.77 1.65 2.72
CA ALA A 79 -5.45 2.24 3.86
C ALA A 79 -6.97 2.01 3.84
N THR A 80 -7.59 2.05 2.65
CA THR A 80 -9.02 1.81 2.49
C THR A 80 -9.39 0.35 2.75
N THR A 81 -8.67 -0.58 2.12
CA THR A 81 -8.95 -2.02 2.26
C THR A 81 -8.62 -2.52 3.66
N PHE A 82 -7.51 -2.05 4.25
CA PHE A 82 -7.17 -2.38 5.63
C PHE A 82 -8.13 -1.72 6.63
N GLY A 83 -8.53 -0.48 6.39
CA GLY A 83 -9.52 0.21 7.21
C GLY A 83 -10.86 -0.53 7.29
N ALA A 84 -11.24 -1.24 6.24
CA ALA A 84 -12.47 -2.02 6.21
C ALA A 84 -12.46 -3.23 7.16
N ILE A 85 -11.30 -3.77 7.51
CA ILE A 85 -11.18 -4.92 8.44
C ILE A 85 -10.94 -4.51 9.90
N ILE A 86 -10.80 -3.21 10.20
CA ILE A 86 -10.56 -2.75 11.58
C ILE A 86 -11.66 -3.21 12.55
N PRO A 87 -12.98 -3.11 12.20
CA PRO A 87 -14.03 -3.64 13.07
C PRO A 87 -13.88 -5.15 13.36
N ASP A 88 -13.48 -5.95 12.36
CA ASP A 88 -13.25 -7.38 12.52
C ASP A 88 -12.06 -7.66 13.45
N LEU A 89 -10.98 -6.87 13.32
CA LEU A 89 -9.82 -6.96 14.20
C LEU A 89 -10.17 -6.58 15.65
N GLU A 90 -10.94 -5.50 15.84
CA GLU A 90 -11.39 -5.08 17.17
C GLU A 90 -12.29 -6.16 17.82
N ALA A 91 -13.18 -6.77 17.05
CA ALA A 91 -14.05 -7.85 17.52
C ALA A 91 -13.28 -9.14 17.83
N ALA A 92 -12.22 -9.44 17.07
CA ALA A 92 -11.36 -10.60 17.27
C ALA A 92 -10.32 -10.42 18.40
N ALA A 93 -10.04 -9.18 18.80
CA ALA A 93 -8.94 -8.84 19.72
C ALA A 93 -8.90 -9.63 21.05
N PRO A 94 -10.04 -10.03 21.69
CA PRO A 94 -9.98 -10.87 22.89
C PRO A 94 -9.38 -12.27 22.68
N ASP A 95 -9.25 -12.71 21.40
CA ASP A 95 -8.70 -14.02 21.03
C ASP A 95 -7.55 -13.81 20.03
N PRO A 96 -6.29 -13.95 20.45
CA PRO A 96 -5.12 -13.72 19.58
C PRO A 96 -5.11 -14.58 18.30
N SER A 97 -5.60 -15.82 18.36
CA SER A 97 -5.69 -16.69 17.18
C SER A 97 -6.72 -16.18 16.17
N LYS A 98 -7.87 -15.66 16.64
CA LYS A 98 -8.87 -15.05 15.76
C LYS A 98 -8.35 -13.74 15.17
N PHE A 99 -7.66 -12.93 15.96
CA PHE A 99 -7.01 -11.71 15.47
C PHE A 99 -6.00 -12.01 14.35
N ALA A 100 -5.14 -13.01 14.56
CA ALA A 100 -4.20 -13.50 13.56
C ALA A 100 -4.93 -13.97 12.28
N ALA A 101 -6.03 -14.72 12.42
CA ALA A 101 -6.81 -15.21 11.29
C ALA A 101 -7.40 -14.08 10.43
N VAL A 102 -7.84 -12.96 11.04
CA VAL A 102 -8.31 -11.78 10.30
C VAL A 102 -7.16 -11.17 9.48
N LEU A 103 -5.97 -11.03 10.06
CA LEU A 103 -4.79 -10.54 9.35
C LEU A 103 -4.36 -11.47 8.21
N VAL A 104 -4.38 -12.79 8.44
CA VAL A 104 -4.08 -13.78 7.40
C VAL A 104 -5.04 -13.63 6.22
N ARG A 105 -6.34 -13.68 6.48
CA ARG A 105 -7.38 -13.52 5.44
C ARG A 105 -7.17 -12.25 4.63
N TYR A 106 -7.00 -11.11 5.29
CA TYR A 106 -6.76 -9.84 4.61
C TYR A 106 -5.55 -9.90 3.68
N ASN A 107 -4.42 -10.40 4.16
CA ASN A 107 -3.19 -10.43 3.35
C ASN A 107 -3.28 -11.43 2.19
N ILE A 108 -3.94 -12.57 2.38
CA ILE A 108 -4.19 -13.54 1.30
C ILE A 108 -5.08 -12.91 0.24
N ASP A 109 -6.22 -12.33 0.64
CA ASP A 109 -7.23 -11.83 -0.29
C ASP A 109 -6.78 -10.58 -1.06
N HIS A 110 -6.02 -9.67 -0.41
CA HIS A 110 -5.72 -8.36 -0.98
C HIS A 110 -4.27 -8.19 -1.45
N VAL A 111 -3.37 -9.10 -1.10
CA VAL A 111 -1.96 -8.98 -1.46
C VAL A 111 -1.45 -10.24 -2.18
N VAL A 112 -1.66 -11.43 -1.62
CA VAL A 112 -1.13 -12.67 -2.21
C VAL A 112 -1.89 -13.04 -3.49
N HIS A 113 -3.23 -12.91 -3.50
CA HIS A 113 -4.04 -13.15 -4.68
C HIS A 113 -4.00 -11.98 -5.70
N HIS A 114 -3.41 -10.84 -5.32
CA HIS A 114 -3.21 -9.68 -6.19
C HIS A 114 -1.73 -9.28 -6.24
N PRO A 115 -0.87 -10.09 -6.89
CA PRO A 115 0.59 -9.90 -6.86
C PRO A 115 1.04 -8.52 -7.36
N ASP A 116 0.31 -7.92 -8.28
CA ASP A 116 0.59 -6.57 -8.79
C ASP A 116 0.50 -5.51 -7.69
N ILE A 117 -0.45 -5.66 -6.75
CA ILE A 117 -0.61 -4.74 -5.61
C ILE A 117 0.55 -4.90 -4.64
N GLY A 118 0.89 -6.14 -4.31
CA GLY A 118 2.05 -6.46 -3.47
C GLY A 118 3.34 -5.92 -4.07
N LEU A 119 3.58 -6.19 -5.35
CA LEU A 119 4.77 -5.72 -6.05
C LEU A 119 4.82 -4.19 -6.14
N ALA A 120 3.70 -3.52 -6.48
CA ALA A 120 3.64 -2.06 -6.49
C ALA A 120 3.99 -1.48 -5.10
N LEU A 121 3.49 -2.08 -4.01
CA LEU A 121 3.80 -1.64 -2.65
C LEU A 121 5.30 -1.75 -2.33
N TYR A 122 5.96 -2.84 -2.70
CA TYR A 122 7.40 -3.00 -2.50
C TYR A 122 8.20 -2.02 -3.35
N GLU A 123 7.85 -1.87 -4.62
CA GLU A 123 8.54 -0.97 -5.55
C GLU A 123 8.44 0.50 -5.11
N VAL A 124 7.28 0.97 -4.63
CA VAL A 124 7.15 2.34 -4.13
C VAL A 124 7.91 2.56 -2.81
N ASN A 125 8.00 1.55 -1.94
CA ASN A 125 8.82 1.63 -0.73
C ASN A 125 10.31 1.70 -1.08
N LEU A 126 10.80 0.86 -2.02
CA LEU A 126 12.18 0.91 -2.51
C LEU A 126 12.50 2.23 -3.21
N ALA A 127 11.55 2.76 -4.00
CA ALA A 127 11.69 4.09 -4.59
C ALA A 127 11.83 5.17 -3.51
N GLY A 128 11.08 5.09 -2.41
CA GLY A 128 11.17 6.03 -1.29
C GLY A 128 12.54 6.06 -0.59
N ILE A 129 13.33 4.99 -0.69
CA ILE A 129 14.73 4.97 -0.21
C ILE A 129 15.62 5.82 -1.11
N ARG A 130 15.37 5.81 -2.42
CA ARG A 130 16.22 6.43 -3.45
C ARG A 130 15.76 7.83 -3.85
N GLU A 131 14.47 8.13 -3.72
CA GLU A 131 13.84 9.36 -4.17
C GLU A 131 13.30 10.17 -2.95
N PRO A 132 14.03 11.21 -2.49
CA PRO A 132 13.66 11.97 -1.28
C PRO A 132 12.23 12.55 -1.30
N ASP A 133 11.72 12.92 -2.47
CA ASP A 133 10.38 13.49 -2.64
C ASP A 133 9.24 12.50 -2.26
N LEU A 134 9.51 11.20 -2.29
CA LEU A 134 8.53 10.17 -1.94
C LEU A 134 8.46 9.90 -0.44
N ARG A 135 9.52 10.19 0.30
CA ARG A 135 9.62 9.90 1.73
C ARG A 135 8.54 10.57 2.58
N PRO A 136 8.18 11.87 2.37
CA PRO A 136 7.10 12.52 3.12
C PRO A 136 5.75 11.83 2.92
N VAL A 137 5.47 11.33 1.71
CA VAL A 137 4.22 10.62 1.40
C VAL A 137 4.16 9.30 2.14
N LEU A 138 5.22 8.50 2.08
CA LEU A 138 5.31 7.20 2.76
C LEU A 138 5.20 7.37 4.28
N LEU A 139 5.88 8.37 4.87
CA LEU A 139 5.78 8.68 6.30
C LEU A 139 4.36 9.08 6.71
N LYS A 140 3.69 9.91 5.91
CA LYS A 140 2.28 10.27 6.14
C LYS A 140 1.39 9.04 6.19
N TRP A 141 1.53 8.15 5.22
CA TRP A 141 0.70 6.95 5.14
C TRP A 141 1.04 5.94 6.22
N GLY A 142 2.31 5.80 6.62
CA GLY A 142 2.70 5.01 7.77
C GLY A 142 2.01 5.47 9.06
N LYS A 143 1.91 6.78 9.29
CA LYS A 143 1.16 7.35 10.43
C LYS A 143 -0.34 7.06 10.34
N VAL A 144 -0.94 7.15 9.15
CA VAL A 144 -2.37 6.83 8.94
C VAL A 144 -2.64 5.38 9.30
N HIS A 145 -1.83 4.45 8.83
CA HIS A 145 -1.97 3.02 9.13
C HIS A 145 -1.79 2.72 10.61
N ALA A 146 -0.76 3.29 11.26
CA ALA A 146 -0.55 3.12 12.69
C ALA A 146 -1.75 3.61 13.51
N ALA A 147 -2.32 4.76 13.14
CA ALA A 147 -3.50 5.30 13.80
C ALA A 147 -4.75 4.42 13.62
N LEU A 148 -4.94 3.82 12.42
CA LEU A 148 -6.04 2.88 12.16
C LEU A 148 -5.92 1.64 13.06
N CYS A 149 -4.71 1.07 13.22
CA CYS A 149 -4.50 -0.17 13.95
C CYS A 149 -4.47 -0.01 15.46
N ARG A 150 -4.21 1.21 15.95
CA ARG A 150 -3.93 1.47 17.37
C ARG A 150 -4.98 0.89 18.32
N LYS A 151 -6.27 1.09 18.03
CA LYS A 151 -7.36 0.58 18.89
C LYS A 151 -7.40 -0.95 18.91
N ALA A 152 -7.26 -1.60 17.76
CA ALA A 152 -7.26 -3.05 17.66
C ALA A 152 -6.10 -3.67 18.45
N PHE A 153 -4.90 -3.09 18.39
CA PHE A 153 -3.75 -3.57 19.14
C PHE A 153 -3.87 -3.30 20.65
N ILE A 154 -4.48 -2.20 21.07
CA ILE A 154 -4.82 -1.97 22.49
C ILE A 154 -5.82 -3.02 22.98
N ALA A 155 -6.88 -3.29 22.21
CA ALA A 155 -7.90 -4.29 22.56
C ALA A 155 -7.31 -5.71 22.61
N LEU A 156 -6.32 -6.02 21.77
CA LEU A 156 -5.56 -7.27 21.80
C LEU A 156 -4.71 -7.44 23.09
N GLY A 157 -4.45 -6.36 23.83
CA GLY A 157 -3.63 -6.37 25.03
C GLY A 157 -2.17 -5.95 24.83
N SER A 158 -1.85 -5.35 23.68
CA SER A 158 -0.51 -4.80 23.41
C SER A 158 -0.18 -3.67 24.40
N LYS A 159 1.01 -3.73 24.98
CA LYS A 159 1.54 -2.68 25.88
C LYS A 159 2.19 -1.52 25.10
N GLU A 160 2.66 -1.78 23.87
CA GLU A 160 3.30 -0.82 22.98
C GLU A 160 2.67 -0.86 21.57
N PRO A 161 1.37 -0.50 21.44
CA PRO A 161 0.56 -0.80 20.24
C PRO A 161 1.16 -0.26 18.94
N GLU A 162 1.88 0.86 18.98
CA GLU A 162 2.52 1.43 17.78
C GLU A 162 3.77 0.65 17.37
N LYS A 163 4.58 0.18 18.33
CA LYS A 163 5.76 -0.64 18.06
C LYS A 163 5.35 -2.04 17.61
N ASP A 164 4.38 -2.63 18.31
CA ASP A 164 3.88 -3.98 18.01
C ASP A 164 3.20 -4.02 16.64
N TYR A 165 2.41 -2.99 16.31
CA TYR A 165 1.87 -2.83 14.96
C TYR A 165 2.99 -2.78 13.91
N ALA A 166 4.00 -1.94 14.11
CA ALA A 166 5.11 -1.81 13.16
C ALA A 166 5.87 -3.13 13.00
N PHE A 167 6.13 -3.84 14.10
CA PHE A 167 6.76 -5.15 14.09
C PHE A 167 5.95 -6.16 13.27
N VAL A 168 4.65 -6.28 13.56
CA VAL A 168 3.76 -7.21 12.84
C VAL A 168 3.67 -6.83 11.36
N LEU A 169 3.51 -5.56 11.02
CA LEU A 169 3.45 -5.07 9.64
C LEU A 169 4.70 -5.45 8.84
N TYR A 170 5.89 -5.16 9.38
CA TYR A 170 7.14 -5.43 8.67
C TYR A 170 7.43 -6.94 8.58
N ALA A 171 7.10 -7.71 9.62
CA ALA A 171 7.26 -9.15 9.61
C ALA A 171 6.35 -9.81 8.55
N ILE A 172 5.06 -9.45 8.51
CA ILE A 172 4.11 -9.92 7.49
C ILE A 172 4.58 -9.51 6.10
N GLY A 173 5.01 -8.26 5.92
CA GLY A 173 5.54 -7.79 4.65
C GLY A 173 6.73 -8.63 4.18
N GLY A 174 7.68 -8.94 5.06
CA GLY A 174 8.82 -9.82 4.74
C GLY A 174 8.40 -11.23 4.33
N LEU A 175 7.40 -11.83 5.01
CA LEU A 175 6.86 -13.14 4.66
C LEU A 175 6.24 -13.16 3.26
N ILE A 176 5.46 -12.12 2.92
CA ILE A 176 4.81 -11.99 1.61
C ILE A 176 5.85 -11.74 0.51
N LEU A 177 6.85 -10.88 0.75
CA LEU A 177 7.95 -10.66 -0.20
C LEU A 177 8.70 -11.96 -0.49
N GLY A 178 9.00 -12.73 0.56
CA GLY A 178 9.62 -14.05 0.43
C GLY A 178 8.78 -15.03 -0.41
N GLN A 179 7.45 -15.02 -0.25
CA GLN A 179 6.53 -15.81 -1.07
C GLN A 179 6.52 -15.37 -2.53
N SER A 180 6.54 -14.06 -2.78
CA SER A 180 6.56 -13.51 -4.15
C SER A 180 7.85 -13.87 -4.90
N ALA A 181 8.98 -13.89 -4.19
CA ALA A 181 10.29 -14.20 -4.78
C ALA A 181 10.54 -15.71 -4.90
N LEU A 182 10.11 -16.50 -3.93
CA LEU A 182 10.33 -17.95 -3.82
C LEU A 182 9.03 -18.65 -3.45
N PRO A 183 8.10 -18.85 -4.40
CA PRO A 183 6.77 -19.37 -4.14
C PRO A 183 6.80 -20.76 -3.47
N ARG A 184 6.10 -20.87 -2.32
CA ARG A 184 5.90 -22.14 -1.59
C ARG A 184 4.55 -22.71 -1.93
N ARG A 185 4.48 -24.04 -2.09
CA ARG A 185 3.19 -24.73 -2.16
C ARG A 185 2.52 -24.64 -0.78
N LYS A 186 1.18 -24.50 -0.79
CA LYS A 186 0.36 -24.38 0.43
C LYS A 186 0.84 -23.30 1.40
N PHE A 187 1.35 -22.19 0.86
CA PHE A 187 1.93 -21.07 1.61
C PHE A 187 1.05 -20.63 2.77
N GLU A 188 -0.23 -20.42 2.52
CA GLU A 188 -1.19 -19.95 3.53
C GLU A 188 -1.24 -20.90 4.73
N ALA A 189 -1.61 -22.17 4.50
CA ALA A 189 -1.92 -23.10 5.58
C ALA A 189 -0.68 -23.64 6.30
N GLU A 190 0.40 -23.91 5.57
CA GLU A 190 1.57 -24.58 6.14
C GLU A 190 2.65 -23.60 6.62
N PHE A 191 2.60 -22.34 6.20
CA PHE A 191 3.64 -21.38 6.53
C PHE A 191 3.10 -20.04 7.05
N PHE A 192 2.22 -19.36 6.28
CA PHE A 192 1.85 -17.97 6.58
C PHE A 192 0.96 -17.85 7.82
N ALA A 193 -0.12 -18.63 7.90
CA ALA A 193 -1.03 -18.58 9.02
C ALA A 193 -0.34 -18.95 10.36
N PRO A 194 0.44 -20.06 10.45
CA PRO A 194 1.20 -20.34 11.67
C PRO A 194 2.24 -19.27 12.04
N ALA A 195 2.87 -18.64 11.04
CA ALA A 195 3.84 -17.58 11.29
C ALA A 195 3.19 -16.32 11.83
N VAL A 196 2.06 -15.88 11.24
CA VAL A 196 1.30 -14.71 11.73
C VAL A 196 0.76 -14.95 13.13
N GLU A 197 0.23 -16.13 13.42
CA GLU A 197 -0.24 -16.49 14.77
C GLU A 197 0.89 -16.38 15.80
N ARG A 198 2.06 -16.94 15.49
CA ARG A 198 3.26 -16.81 16.36
C ARG A 198 3.69 -15.36 16.58
N LEU A 199 3.62 -14.51 15.55
CA LEU A 199 3.91 -13.09 15.65
C LEU A 199 2.95 -12.41 16.64
N ILE A 200 1.66 -12.68 16.55
CA ILE A 200 0.65 -12.10 17.45
C ILE A 200 0.89 -12.54 18.90
N TYR A 201 1.13 -13.82 19.14
CA TYR A 201 1.45 -14.28 20.50
C TYR A 201 2.77 -13.70 21.05
N SER A 202 3.74 -13.37 20.18
CA SER A 202 5.04 -12.85 20.63
C SER A 202 4.98 -11.42 21.21
N ILE A 203 4.00 -10.63 20.79
CA ILE A 203 3.80 -9.26 21.28
C ILE A 203 2.94 -9.16 22.56
N LEU A 204 2.38 -10.26 23.01
CA LEU A 204 1.53 -10.32 24.22
C LEU A 204 2.28 -10.78 25.49
N ARG A 205 3.57 -11.05 25.37
CA ARG A 205 4.42 -11.56 26.47
C ARG A 205 4.97 -10.48 27.38
#